data_6d2ad5b6090eb9622923de904039bf96
#
_entry.id   6d2ad5b6090eb9622923de904039bf96
#
_cell.length_a   1.000
_cell.length_b   1.000
_cell.length_c   1.000
_cell.angle_alpha   90.00
_cell.angle_beta   90.00
_cell.angle_gamma   90.00
#
_symmetry.space_group_name_H-M   'P 1'
#
loop_
_entity.id
_entity.type
_entity.pdbx_description
1 polymer ?
#
loop_
_entity_poly.entity_id
_entity_poly.type
_entity_poly.pdbx_seq_one_letter_code
_entity_poly.pdbx_strand_id
1 'polypeptide(L)'
;VKDVLESGDEADVTADESLGRRLRELRTQSGLSLRALARALDISPSAVSQIETGVMVPSVNRLIAIVTALDVPLSAAFEAPGVESTTDSESSTSLGDHLAGLPDEPVARDGYVVSRAGRVPDMKLESGVIYRRLSPGPVPGLEIFESTYPSGSTGSAHGDLIRHDGFDVGSITAGELTITFEAEDVTLSAGDSITFPATRPHRLSNRSGETCVAVWVIVHS
;
A
#
# COMPACT_ATOMS: atom_id res chain seq x y z
N VAL A 1 -11.59 49.94 13.59
CA VAL A 1 -12.31 48.73 13.93
C VAL A 1 -11.52 47.60 13.24
N LYS A 2 -10.80 46.82 14.03
CA LYS A 2 -10.02 45.66 13.61
C LYS A 2 -10.96 44.47 13.49
N ASP A 3 -11.11 43.89 12.31
CA ASP A 3 -11.56 42.54 12.17
C ASP A 3 -10.34 41.63 11.99
N VAL A 4 -10.09 40.84 13.01
CA VAL A 4 -9.14 39.75 13.03
C VAL A 4 -9.86 38.55 12.42
N LEU A 5 -9.50 38.21 11.18
CA LEU A 5 -9.84 36.91 10.60
C LEU A 5 -8.95 35.86 11.27
N GLU A 6 -9.51 35.09 12.19
CA GLU A 6 -8.94 33.81 12.60
C GLU A 6 -8.97 32.85 11.43
N SER A 7 -7.82 32.72 10.76
CA SER A 7 -7.57 31.60 9.88
C SER A 7 -7.39 30.36 10.73
N GLY A 8 -8.35 29.45 10.66
CA GLY A 8 -8.28 28.13 11.28
C GLY A 8 -7.00 27.42 10.87
N ASP A 9 -6.29 26.96 11.88
CA ASP A 9 -5.13 26.06 11.81
C ASP A 9 -5.64 24.69 11.33
N GLU A 10 -5.80 24.51 10.01
CA GLU A 10 -5.87 23.19 9.40
C GLU A 10 -4.47 22.62 9.51
N ALA A 11 -4.23 21.84 10.56
CA ALA A 11 -3.01 21.11 10.76
C ALA A 11 -2.70 20.31 9.49
N ASP A 12 -1.62 20.66 8.81
CA ASP A 12 -1.05 19.94 7.67
C ASP A 12 -0.64 18.54 8.16
N VAL A 13 -1.58 17.59 8.09
CA VAL A 13 -1.35 16.21 8.51
C VAL A 13 -0.37 15.58 7.53
N THR A 14 0.82 15.24 8.01
CA THR A 14 1.84 14.61 7.16
C THR A 14 1.34 13.30 6.56
N ALA A 15 1.86 12.91 5.41
CA ALA A 15 1.49 11.65 4.74
C ALA A 15 1.71 10.43 5.67
N ASP A 16 2.72 10.48 6.53
CA ASP A 16 3.07 9.42 7.48
C ASP A 16 2.03 9.31 8.61
N GLU A 17 1.51 10.45 9.11
CA GLU A 17 0.43 10.46 10.10
C GLU A 17 -0.90 9.98 9.50
N SER A 18 -1.13 10.23 8.21
CA SER A 18 -2.33 9.75 7.51
C SER A 18 -2.31 8.22 7.35
N LEU A 19 -1.19 7.62 6.96
CA LEU A 19 -1.02 6.17 6.88
C LEU A 19 -1.18 5.50 8.25
N GLY A 20 -0.49 6.01 9.27
CA GLY A 20 -0.56 5.46 10.63
C GLY A 20 -1.98 5.46 11.17
N ARG A 21 -2.71 6.56 11.02
CA ARG A 21 -4.12 6.67 11.40
C ARG A 21 -4.99 5.67 10.64
N ARG A 22 -4.80 5.53 9.33
CA ARG A 22 -5.54 4.56 8.52
C ARG A 22 -5.30 3.13 8.97
N LEU A 23 -4.08 2.73 9.24
CA LEU A 23 -3.74 1.41 9.77
C LEU A 23 -4.40 1.14 11.14
N ARG A 24 -4.48 2.15 12.00
CA ARG A 24 -5.20 2.06 13.28
C ARG A 24 -6.70 1.86 13.09
N GLU A 25 -7.31 2.57 12.13
CA GLU A 25 -8.73 2.39 11.78
C GLU A 25 -9.01 0.96 11.29
N LEU A 26 -8.23 0.47 10.32
CA LEU A 26 -8.34 -0.89 9.80
C LEU A 26 -8.19 -1.93 10.91
N ARG A 27 -7.19 -1.79 11.79
CA ARG A 27 -7.05 -2.69 12.95
C ARG A 27 -8.26 -2.66 13.87
N THR A 28 -8.82 -1.49 14.12
CA THR A 28 -9.97 -1.34 15.00
C THR A 28 -11.22 -1.96 14.38
N GLN A 29 -11.41 -1.78 13.07
CA GLN A 29 -12.50 -2.40 12.29
C GLN A 29 -12.38 -3.93 12.26
N SER A 30 -11.16 -4.46 12.13
CA SER A 30 -10.90 -5.91 12.23
C SER A 30 -11.04 -6.46 13.67
N GLY A 31 -11.38 -5.65 14.65
CA GLY A 31 -11.56 -6.07 16.04
C GLY A 31 -10.28 -6.47 16.77
N LEU A 32 -9.09 -6.27 16.18
CA LEU A 32 -7.82 -6.64 16.77
C LEU A 32 -7.33 -5.60 17.78
N SER A 33 -6.94 -6.05 18.97
CA SER A 33 -6.22 -5.19 19.91
C SER A 33 -4.80 -4.93 19.39
N LEU A 34 -4.21 -3.78 19.79
CA LEU A 34 -2.82 -3.44 19.48
C LEU A 34 -1.84 -4.57 19.86
N ARG A 35 -2.05 -5.22 21.03
CA ARG A 35 -1.23 -6.36 21.47
C ARG A 35 -1.45 -7.62 20.63
N ALA A 36 -2.64 -7.82 20.11
CA ALA A 36 -2.93 -8.96 19.23
C ALA A 36 -2.23 -8.79 17.86
N LEU A 37 -2.29 -7.61 17.28
CA LEU A 37 -1.57 -7.28 16.05
C LEU A 37 -0.05 -7.39 16.27
N ALA A 38 0.49 -6.85 17.36
CA ALA A 38 1.91 -6.95 17.68
C ALA A 38 2.41 -8.40 17.73
N ARG A 39 1.62 -9.30 18.36
CA ARG A 39 1.90 -10.74 18.37
C ARG A 39 1.87 -11.38 16.99
N ALA A 40 0.88 -11.05 16.17
CA ALA A 40 0.76 -11.57 14.81
C ALA A 40 1.95 -11.17 13.93
N LEU A 41 2.51 -10.00 14.19
CA LEU A 41 3.65 -9.44 13.44
C LEU A 41 5.03 -9.77 14.05
N ASP A 42 5.06 -10.46 15.19
CA ASP A 42 6.28 -10.73 15.98
C ASP A 42 7.09 -9.46 16.28
N ILE A 43 6.41 -8.39 16.74
CA ILE A 43 7.03 -7.13 17.16
C ILE A 43 6.48 -6.65 18.49
N SER A 44 7.13 -5.63 19.07
CA SER A 44 6.65 -5.03 20.31
C SER A 44 5.34 -4.26 20.12
N PRO A 45 4.44 -4.20 21.13
CA PRO A 45 3.27 -3.33 21.08
C PRO A 45 3.65 -1.85 20.90
N SER A 46 4.82 -1.43 21.39
CA SER A 46 5.33 -0.07 21.19
C SER A 46 5.61 0.23 19.72
N ALA A 47 6.18 -0.74 18.98
CA ALA A 47 6.44 -0.56 17.54
C ALA A 47 5.14 -0.39 16.75
N VAL A 48 4.10 -1.21 17.04
CA VAL A 48 2.77 -1.02 16.41
C VAL A 48 2.21 0.37 16.74
N SER A 49 2.31 0.81 18.00
CA SER A 49 1.85 2.14 18.40
C SER A 49 2.59 3.26 17.66
N GLN A 50 3.90 3.14 17.48
CA GLN A 50 4.71 4.12 16.75
C GLN A 50 4.34 4.18 15.25
N ILE A 51 4.01 3.03 14.64
CA ILE A 51 3.50 3.01 13.27
C ILE A 51 2.13 3.69 13.19
N GLU A 52 1.20 3.36 14.09
CA GLU A 52 -0.15 3.93 14.09
C GLU A 52 -0.21 5.43 14.43
N THR A 53 0.82 5.96 15.05
CA THR A 53 0.96 7.41 15.37
C THR A 53 1.82 8.16 14.37
N GLY A 54 2.34 7.49 13.31
CA GLY A 54 3.20 8.12 12.31
C GLY A 54 4.63 8.42 12.78
N VAL A 55 4.99 8.03 14.01
CA VAL A 55 6.36 8.20 14.55
C VAL A 55 7.35 7.27 13.84
N MET A 56 6.87 6.10 13.38
CA MET A 56 7.63 5.13 12.62
C MET A 56 6.94 4.86 11.28
N VAL A 57 7.67 5.03 10.20
CA VAL A 57 7.21 4.67 8.85
C VAL A 57 7.46 3.19 8.64
N PRO A 58 6.45 2.38 8.28
CA PRO A 58 6.66 0.95 8.03
C PRO A 58 7.44 0.72 6.74
N SER A 59 8.23 -0.36 6.70
CA SER A 59 8.77 -0.89 5.46
C SER A 59 7.68 -1.52 4.61
N VAL A 60 7.94 -1.75 3.31
CA VAL A 60 7.01 -2.46 2.40
C VAL A 60 6.57 -3.78 3.01
N ASN A 61 7.53 -4.60 3.45
CA ASN A 61 7.27 -5.89 4.05
C ASN A 61 6.42 -5.78 5.33
N ARG A 62 6.68 -4.75 6.14
CA ARG A 62 5.91 -4.50 7.36
C ARG A 62 4.47 -4.08 7.05
N LEU A 63 4.28 -3.23 6.05
CA LEU A 63 2.95 -2.81 5.60
C LEU A 63 2.14 -4.02 5.09
N ILE A 64 2.73 -4.83 4.21
CA ILE A 64 2.08 -6.05 3.69
C ILE A 64 1.74 -7.02 4.83
N ALA A 65 2.67 -7.23 5.78
CA ALA A 65 2.40 -8.08 6.95
C ALA A 65 1.24 -7.55 7.81
N ILE A 66 1.12 -6.22 7.97
CA ILE A 66 0.01 -5.60 8.72
C ILE A 66 -1.31 -5.86 8.01
N VAL A 67 -1.45 -5.53 6.72
CA VAL A 67 -2.72 -5.69 6.00
C VAL A 67 -3.11 -7.17 5.90
N THR A 68 -2.15 -8.08 5.73
CA THR A 68 -2.39 -9.53 5.77
C THR A 68 -2.91 -9.98 7.14
N ALA A 69 -2.32 -9.50 8.24
CA ALA A 69 -2.78 -9.83 9.60
C ALA A 69 -4.16 -9.26 9.93
N LEU A 70 -4.56 -8.19 9.23
CA LEU A 70 -5.88 -7.56 9.35
C LEU A 70 -6.92 -8.18 8.40
N ASP A 71 -6.50 -9.07 7.51
CA ASP A 71 -7.34 -9.67 6.46
C ASP A 71 -7.99 -8.62 5.55
N VAL A 72 -7.19 -7.62 5.14
CA VAL A 72 -7.61 -6.55 4.22
C VAL A 72 -6.63 -6.44 3.05
N PRO A 73 -7.09 -5.98 1.86
CA PRO A 73 -6.20 -5.75 0.73
C PRO A 73 -5.22 -4.59 1.02
N LEU A 74 -4.07 -4.62 0.36
CA LEU A 74 -3.06 -3.55 0.49
C LEU A 74 -3.64 -2.18 0.10
N SER A 75 -4.52 -2.14 -0.90
CA SER A 75 -5.21 -0.92 -1.34
C SER A 75 -6.02 -0.23 -0.24
N ALA A 76 -6.50 -0.98 0.76
CA ALA A 76 -7.22 -0.40 1.90
C ALA A 76 -6.37 0.61 2.70
N ALA A 77 -5.05 0.46 2.69
CA ALA A 77 -4.13 1.41 3.34
C ALA A 77 -4.03 2.77 2.61
N PHE A 78 -4.47 2.84 1.34
CA PHE A 78 -4.46 4.05 0.50
C PHE A 78 -5.76 4.83 0.53
N GLU A 79 -6.79 4.32 1.19
CA GLU A 79 -8.09 4.98 1.26
C GLU A 79 -8.07 6.09 2.32
N ALA A 80 -8.73 7.22 2.00
CA ALA A 80 -8.87 8.30 2.96
C ALA A 80 -9.65 7.84 4.20
N PRO A 81 -9.33 8.34 5.41
CA PRO A 81 -10.07 8.03 6.62
C PRO A 81 -11.56 8.36 6.48
N GLY A 82 -12.44 7.43 6.83
CA GLY A 82 -13.89 7.63 6.83
C GLY A 82 -14.65 7.11 5.63
N VAL A 83 -14.00 6.45 4.66
CA VAL A 83 -14.68 5.68 3.62
C VAL A 83 -14.90 4.26 4.15
N GLU A 84 -16.13 3.94 4.56
CA GLU A 84 -16.48 2.58 4.95
C GLU A 84 -16.42 1.67 3.72
N SER A 85 -15.45 0.76 3.71
CA SER A 85 -15.44 -0.37 2.78
C SER A 85 -16.60 -1.28 3.17
N THR A 86 -17.74 -1.14 2.52
CA THR A 86 -18.85 -2.09 2.66
C THR A 86 -18.45 -3.41 2.01
N THR A 87 -17.74 -4.25 2.77
CA THR A 87 -17.59 -5.67 2.46
C THR A 87 -18.82 -6.41 2.99
N ASP A 88 -19.97 -6.21 2.37
CA ASP A 88 -21.11 -7.11 2.55
C ASP A 88 -21.18 -8.02 1.33
N SER A 89 -21.03 -9.30 1.65
CA SER A 89 -21.20 -10.45 0.76
C SER A 89 -22.59 -10.47 0.12
N GLU A 90 -22.64 -10.94 -1.13
CA GLU A 90 -23.82 -11.35 -1.87
C GLU A 90 -24.70 -10.23 -2.43
N SER A 91 -24.26 -9.71 -3.56
CA SER A 91 -25.13 -9.35 -4.69
C SER A 91 -24.25 -9.02 -5.90
N SER A 92 -24.70 -9.34 -7.09
CA SER A 92 -24.10 -8.94 -8.36
C SER A 92 -24.13 -7.39 -8.46
N THR A 93 -23.25 -6.75 -7.72
CA THR A 93 -23.12 -5.29 -7.67
C THR A 93 -22.38 -4.87 -8.93
N SER A 94 -22.97 -3.98 -9.69
CA SER A 94 -22.35 -3.48 -10.92
C SER A 94 -21.09 -2.70 -10.58
N LEU A 95 -20.13 -2.62 -11.52
CA LEU A 95 -18.90 -1.82 -11.37
C LEU A 95 -19.25 -0.38 -10.89
N GLY A 96 -20.41 0.16 -11.27
CA GLY A 96 -20.89 1.48 -10.86
C GLY A 96 -21.13 1.61 -9.35
N ASP A 97 -21.62 0.55 -8.68
CA ASP A 97 -21.91 0.60 -7.23
C ASP A 97 -20.64 0.57 -6.38
N HIS A 98 -19.59 -0.13 -6.84
CA HIS A 98 -18.27 -0.09 -6.18
C HIS A 98 -17.58 1.27 -6.28
N LEU A 99 -17.99 2.10 -7.25
CA LEU A 99 -17.37 3.41 -7.51
C LEU A 99 -18.08 4.55 -6.79
N ALA A 100 -19.26 4.33 -6.21
CA ALA A 100 -20.06 5.35 -5.55
C ALA A 100 -19.50 5.89 -4.23
N GLY A 101 -18.51 5.19 -3.64
CA GLY A 101 -17.85 5.58 -2.38
C GLY A 101 -16.46 6.23 -2.55
N LEU A 102 -16.04 6.57 -3.77
CA LEU A 102 -14.74 7.21 -4.00
C LEU A 102 -14.81 8.70 -3.64
N PRO A 103 -13.83 9.25 -2.86
CA PRO A 103 -13.82 10.66 -2.53
C PRO A 103 -13.72 11.53 -3.78
N ASP A 104 -14.29 12.73 -3.68
CA ASP A 104 -14.44 13.73 -4.73
C ASP A 104 -13.31 13.72 -5.76
N GLU A 105 -13.72 13.37 -7.01
CA GLU A 105 -13.02 13.49 -8.27
C GLU A 105 -12.21 12.34 -8.88
N PRO A 106 -12.63 11.12 -8.86
CA PRO A 106 -12.61 10.35 -10.10
C PRO A 106 -13.89 10.67 -10.86
N VAL A 107 -13.78 11.12 -12.10
CA VAL A 107 -14.98 11.32 -12.94
C VAL A 107 -15.56 9.95 -13.25
N ALA A 108 -16.49 9.47 -12.39
CA ALA A 108 -17.31 8.31 -12.70
C ALA A 108 -18.31 8.74 -13.77
N ARG A 109 -18.20 8.15 -14.94
CA ARG A 109 -19.19 8.25 -16.03
C ARG A 109 -19.59 6.83 -16.40
N ASP A 110 -20.76 6.67 -16.97
CA ASP A 110 -21.34 5.38 -17.35
C ASP A 110 -20.28 4.32 -17.75
N GLY A 111 -19.93 3.44 -16.80
CA GLY A 111 -19.08 2.28 -17.04
C GLY A 111 -17.55 2.45 -16.88
N TYR A 112 -17.03 3.62 -16.46
CA TYR A 112 -15.60 3.77 -16.17
C TYR A 112 -15.30 4.85 -15.13
N VAL A 113 -14.11 4.74 -14.49
CA VAL A 113 -13.57 5.74 -13.56
C VAL A 113 -12.19 6.19 -14.05
N VAL A 114 -11.94 7.49 -14.01
CA VAL A 114 -10.65 8.06 -14.37
C VAL A 114 -10.05 8.77 -13.18
N SER A 115 -8.84 8.37 -12.79
CA SER A 115 -7.97 9.17 -11.94
C SER A 115 -6.98 9.95 -12.78
N ARG A 116 -6.76 11.22 -12.44
CA ARG A 116 -5.80 12.08 -13.13
C ARG A 116 -4.45 12.08 -12.42
N ALA A 117 -3.38 12.30 -13.18
CA ALA A 117 -2.04 12.42 -12.62
C ALA A 117 -2.00 13.46 -11.47
N GLY A 118 -1.31 13.12 -10.38
CA GLY A 118 -1.21 13.98 -9.19
C GLY A 118 -2.42 13.95 -8.25
N ARG A 119 -3.46 13.15 -8.54
CA ARG A 119 -4.65 13.01 -7.68
C ARG A 119 -4.60 11.79 -6.75
N VAL A 120 -3.85 10.75 -7.12
CA VAL A 120 -3.63 9.61 -6.24
C VAL A 120 -2.46 9.94 -5.33
N PRO A 121 -2.62 9.92 -4.01
CA PRO A 121 -1.52 10.18 -3.10
C PRO A 121 -0.45 9.11 -3.22
N ASP A 122 0.80 9.55 -3.22
CA ASP A 122 1.95 8.68 -3.07
C ASP A 122 2.09 8.26 -1.61
N MET A 123 2.28 6.97 -1.37
CA MET A 123 2.60 6.45 -0.04
C MET A 123 4.11 6.25 0.05
N LYS A 124 4.76 7.08 0.86
CA LYS A 124 6.19 6.94 1.14
C LYS A 124 6.39 5.96 2.29
N LEU A 125 7.23 4.97 2.05
CA LEU A 125 7.58 3.92 3.00
C LEU A 125 9.03 4.05 3.47
N GLU A 126 9.42 3.22 4.45
CA GLU A 126 10.80 3.15 4.92
C GLU A 126 11.77 2.94 3.74
N SER A 127 13.01 3.37 3.87
CA SER A 127 14.03 3.36 2.80
C SER A 127 13.69 4.24 1.58
N GLY A 128 12.67 5.10 1.69
CA GLY A 128 12.26 6.02 0.63
C GLY A 128 11.52 5.38 -0.52
N VAL A 129 11.11 4.10 -0.39
CA VAL A 129 10.27 3.44 -1.38
C VAL A 129 8.92 4.12 -1.43
N ILE A 130 8.42 4.38 -2.65
CA ILE A 130 7.12 5.04 -2.88
C ILE A 130 6.19 4.04 -3.57
N TYR A 131 4.99 3.90 -3.04
CA TYR A 131 3.90 3.15 -3.66
C TYR A 131 2.79 4.10 -4.07
N ARG A 132 2.25 3.88 -5.27
CA ARG A 132 1.10 4.59 -5.81
C ARG A 132 0.10 3.59 -6.36
N ARG A 133 -1.14 3.64 -5.89
CA ARG A 133 -2.21 2.81 -6.46
C ARG A 133 -2.56 3.32 -7.85
N LEU A 134 -2.60 2.43 -8.85
CA LEU A 134 -2.95 2.77 -10.23
C LEU A 134 -4.43 2.56 -10.54
N SER A 135 -5.10 1.62 -9.84
CA SER A 135 -6.55 1.48 -9.98
C SER A 135 -7.27 2.65 -9.30
N PRO A 136 -8.14 3.39 -9.98
CA PRO A 136 -8.90 4.52 -9.39
C PRO A 136 -9.81 4.12 -8.23
N GLY A 137 -10.20 2.85 -8.16
CA GLY A 137 -11.02 2.28 -7.11
C GLY A 137 -10.68 0.81 -6.86
N PRO A 138 -11.31 0.18 -5.85
CA PRO A 138 -11.12 -1.24 -5.58
C PRO A 138 -11.63 -2.08 -6.74
N VAL A 139 -10.87 -3.11 -7.11
CA VAL A 139 -11.28 -4.14 -8.08
C VAL A 139 -11.23 -5.48 -7.35
N PRO A 140 -12.33 -6.22 -7.22
CA PRO A 140 -12.33 -7.48 -6.50
C PRO A 140 -11.26 -8.44 -7.01
N GLY A 141 -10.44 -8.96 -6.12
CA GLY A 141 -9.38 -9.91 -6.44
C GLY A 141 -8.18 -9.34 -7.20
N LEU A 142 -8.11 -8.02 -7.42
CA LEU A 142 -7.03 -7.41 -8.18
C LEU A 142 -6.57 -6.08 -7.56
N GLU A 143 -5.26 -5.90 -7.43
CA GLU A 143 -4.65 -4.65 -7.03
C GLU A 143 -3.55 -4.28 -8.02
N ILE A 144 -3.43 -2.99 -8.37
CA ILE A 144 -2.41 -2.50 -9.29
C ILE A 144 -1.68 -1.33 -8.66
N PHE A 145 -0.37 -1.46 -8.52
CA PHE A 145 0.50 -0.44 -7.95
C PHE A 145 1.67 -0.12 -8.87
N GLU A 146 2.07 1.14 -8.87
CA GLU A 146 3.39 1.54 -9.28
C GLU A 146 4.25 1.70 -8.03
N SER A 147 5.47 1.17 -8.06
CA SER A 147 6.44 1.31 -6.99
C SER A 147 7.72 1.94 -7.50
N THR A 148 8.22 2.92 -6.76
CA THR A 148 9.51 3.57 -7.03
C THR A 148 10.49 3.17 -5.95
N TYR A 149 11.59 2.57 -6.35
CA TYR A 149 12.69 2.13 -5.49
C TYR A 149 13.91 3.01 -5.73
N PRO A 150 14.23 3.96 -4.83
CA PRO A 150 15.50 4.69 -4.89
C PRO A 150 16.71 3.75 -4.87
N SER A 151 17.86 4.23 -5.35
CA SER A 151 19.13 3.49 -5.28
C SER A 151 19.40 3.01 -3.84
N GLY A 152 19.74 1.74 -3.67
CA GLY A 152 20.04 1.11 -2.38
C GLY A 152 18.84 0.83 -1.49
N SER A 153 17.61 1.12 -1.95
CA SER A 153 16.39 0.87 -1.16
C SER A 153 16.02 -0.63 -1.12
N THR A 154 15.34 -1.01 -0.05
CA THR A 154 14.87 -2.38 0.14
C THR A 154 13.48 -2.40 0.76
N GLY A 155 12.68 -3.42 0.41
CA GLY A 155 11.37 -3.65 1.02
C GLY A 155 11.43 -4.04 2.50
N SER A 156 12.60 -4.43 3.02
CA SER A 156 12.81 -4.76 4.44
C SER A 156 14.18 -4.32 4.92
N ALA A 157 14.23 -3.49 5.95
CA ALA A 157 15.47 -3.05 6.58
C ALA A 157 16.24 -4.19 7.27
N HIS A 158 15.54 -5.24 7.70
CA HIS A 158 16.12 -6.38 8.43
C HIS A 158 16.40 -7.60 7.56
N GLY A 159 16.13 -7.51 6.26
CA GLY A 159 16.39 -8.61 5.33
C GLY A 159 15.32 -9.68 5.29
N ASP A 160 14.18 -9.48 5.97
CA ASP A 160 13.09 -10.45 6.04
C ASP A 160 12.46 -10.67 4.66
N LEU A 161 12.10 -11.93 4.39
CA LEU A 161 11.27 -12.30 3.25
C LEU A 161 9.80 -12.26 3.68
N ILE A 162 8.95 -11.73 2.81
CA ILE A 162 7.50 -11.79 2.99
C ILE A 162 6.89 -12.89 2.13
N ARG A 163 5.67 -13.24 2.48
CA ARG A 163 4.75 -14.03 1.67
C ARG A 163 3.32 -13.58 1.93
N HIS A 164 2.49 -13.65 0.93
CA HIS A 164 1.06 -13.42 1.00
C HIS A 164 0.34 -14.33 0.02
N ASP A 165 -0.99 -14.38 0.09
CA ASP A 165 -1.77 -15.21 -0.82
C ASP A 165 -1.83 -14.60 -2.22
N GLY A 166 -2.10 -15.47 -3.23
CA GLY A 166 -2.27 -15.06 -4.61
C GLY A 166 -0.99 -15.08 -5.45
N PHE A 167 -0.94 -14.21 -6.44
CA PHE A 167 0.16 -14.10 -7.40
C PHE A 167 0.62 -12.65 -7.52
N ASP A 168 1.93 -12.47 -7.64
CA ASP A 168 2.55 -11.22 -8.06
C ASP A 168 2.93 -11.28 -9.53
N VAL A 169 2.52 -10.27 -10.29
CA VAL A 169 2.93 -10.04 -11.67
C VAL A 169 3.63 -8.68 -11.72
N GLY A 170 4.92 -8.66 -11.99
CA GLY A 170 5.74 -7.46 -12.01
C GLY A 170 6.27 -7.13 -13.39
N SER A 171 6.36 -5.83 -13.72
CA SER A 171 7.04 -5.34 -14.91
C SER A 171 7.89 -4.13 -14.54
N ILE A 172 9.17 -4.17 -14.92
CA ILE A 172 10.11 -3.07 -14.68
C ILE A 172 9.97 -2.06 -15.82
N THR A 173 9.62 -0.83 -15.47
CA THR A 173 9.44 0.25 -16.46
C THR A 173 10.66 1.16 -16.56
N ALA A 174 11.49 1.22 -15.50
CA ALA A 174 12.75 1.96 -15.49
C ALA A 174 13.72 1.35 -14.46
N GLY A 175 15.01 1.44 -14.73
CA GLY A 175 16.07 0.99 -13.82
C GLY A 175 16.15 -0.53 -13.70
N GLU A 176 16.55 -0.98 -12.50
CA GLU A 176 16.81 -2.40 -12.22
C GLU A 176 16.32 -2.76 -10.82
N LEU A 177 15.70 -3.93 -10.66
CA LEU A 177 15.18 -4.44 -9.41
C LEU A 177 15.64 -5.87 -9.18
N THR A 178 16.09 -6.19 -7.97
CA THR A 178 16.43 -7.55 -7.56
C THR A 178 15.32 -8.11 -6.67
N ILE A 179 14.81 -9.28 -7.03
CA ILE A 179 13.91 -10.08 -6.21
C ILE A 179 14.73 -11.20 -5.58
N THR A 180 14.82 -11.18 -4.26
CA THR A 180 15.46 -12.22 -3.47
C THR A 180 14.42 -13.24 -3.07
N PHE A 181 14.60 -14.48 -3.47
CA PHE A 181 13.91 -15.65 -2.95
C PHE A 181 14.79 -16.40 -1.95
N GLU A 182 14.30 -17.48 -1.32
CA GLU A 182 15.07 -18.23 -0.31
C GLU A 182 16.38 -18.83 -0.87
N ALA A 183 16.40 -19.24 -2.14
CA ALA A 183 17.51 -19.96 -2.75
C ALA A 183 18.21 -19.21 -3.89
N GLU A 184 17.67 -18.09 -4.33
CA GLU A 184 18.20 -17.36 -5.50
C GLU A 184 17.81 -15.89 -5.51
N ASP A 185 18.62 -15.08 -6.18
CA ASP A 185 18.32 -13.71 -6.55
C ASP A 185 18.00 -13.65 -8.05
N VAL A 186 16.92 -12.94 -8.40
CA VAL A 186 16.56 -12.64 -9.79
C VAL A 186 16.61 -11.14 -9.98
N THR A 187 17.49 -10.67 -10.85
CA THR A 187 17.61 -9.26 -11.21
C THR A 187 16.91 -9.01 -12.54
N LEU A 188 16.02 -8.02 -12.56
CA LEU A 188 15.23 -7.61 -13.71
C LEU A 188 15.58 -6.18 -14.09
N SER A 189 15.72 -5.93 -15.39
CA SER A 189 15.98 -4.61 -15.97
C SER A 189 14.71 -4.05 -16.64
N ALA A 190 14.74 -2.78 -17.01
CA ALA A 190 13.65 -2.14 -17.72
C ALA A 190 13.23 -2.94 -18.97
N GLY A 191 11.92 -3.25 -19.08
CA GLY A 191 11.33 -4.10 -20.11
C GLY A 191 11.15 -5.55 -19.69
N ASP A 192 11.80 -6.01 -18.62
CA ASP A 192 11.60 -7.36 -18.10
C ASP A 192 10.31 -7.46 -17.29
N SER A 193 9.78 -8.68 -17.20
CA SER A 193 8.62 -9.00 -16.38
C SER A 193 8.79 -10.33 -15.66
N ILE A 194 8.07 -10.49 -14.55
CA ILE A 194 8.08 -11.72 -13.74
C ILE A 194 6.67 -12.02 -13.26
N THR A 195 6.39 -13.31 -13.09
CA THR A 195 5.18 -13.79 -12.39
C THR A 195 5.56 -14.92 -11.47
N PHE A 196 5.10 -14.85 -10.23
CA PHE A 196 5.33 -15.91 -9.24
C PHE A 196 4.18 -15.99 -8.24
N PRO A 197 3.92 -17.19 -7.65
CA PRO A 197 2.99 -17.30 -6.54
C PRO A 197 3.56 -16.53 -5.33
N ALA A 198 2.79 -15.59 -4.80
CA ALA A 198 3.24 -14.71 -3.71
C ALA A 198 3.39 -15.45 -2.37
N THR A 199 2.92 -16.71 -2.28
CA THR A 199 3.23 -17.63 -1.18
C THR A 199 4.69 -18.05 -1.12
N ARG A 200 5.44 -17.86 -2.22
CA ARG A 200 6.89 -18.04 -2.23
C ARG A 200 7.56 -16.89 -1.49
N PRO A 201 8.35 -17.16 -0.42
CA PRO A 201 9.01 -16.10 0.33
C PRO A 201 9.90 -15.24 -0.59
N HIS A 202 9.70 -13.93 -0.54
CA HIS A 202 10.39 -12.99 -1.43
C HIS A 202 10.65 -11.63 -0.78
N ARG A 203 11.59 -10.87 -1.34
CA ARG A 203 11.90 -9.49 -0.98
C ARG A 203 12.35 -8.73 -2.22
N LEU A 204 11.90 -7.50 -2.35
CA LEU A 204 12.27 -6.59 -3.41
C LEU A 204 13.37 -5.64 -2.93
N SER A 205 14.39 -5.40 -3.75
CA SER A 205 15.46 -4.45 -3.43
C SER A 205 16.06 -3.85 -4.70
N ASN A 206 16.35 -2.57 -4.66
CA ASN A 206 17.12 -1.91 -5.69
C ASN A 206 18.60 -1.85 -5.24
N ARG A 207 19.43 -2.69 -5.84
CA ARG A 207 20.88 -2.75 -5.57
C ARG A 207 21.71 -1.95 -6.58
N SER A 208 21.03 -1.31 -7.54
CA SER A 208 21.67 -0.50 -8.58
C SER A 208 21.98 0.92 -8.10
N GLY A 209 22.73 1.67 -8.91
CA GLY A 209 23.03 3.08 -8.66
C GLY A 209 21.93 4.06 -9.06
N GLU A 210 20.86 3.58 -9.72
CA GLU A 210 19.78 4.40 -10.27
C GLU A 210 18.45 4.07 -9.63
N THR A 211 17.46 4.95 -9.77
CA THR A 211 16.09 4.69 -9.31
C THR A 211 15.42 3.65 -10.22
N CYS A 212 14.75 2.68 -9.63
CA CYS A 212 13.91 1.72 -10.34
C CYS A 212 12.44 2.08 -10.19
N VAL A 213 11.67 1.89 -11.27
CA VAL A 213 10.22 1.98 -11.29
C VAL A 213 9.66 0.67 -11.81
N ALA A 214 8.69 0.12 -11.09
CA ALA A 214 8.03 -1.12 -11.44
C ALA A 214 6.51 -0.99 -11.29
N VAL A 215 5.76 -1.69 -12.13
CA VAL A 215 4.32 -1.88 -12.01
C VAL A 215 4.06 -3.29 -11.50
N TRP A 216 3.23 -3.40 -10.47
CA TRP A 216 2.82 -4.66 -9.86
C TRP A 216 1.32 -4.85 -9.99
N VAL A 217 0.93 -6.03 -10.40
CA VAL A 217 -0.44 -6.53 -10.34
C VAL A 217 -0.47 -7.67 -9.33
N ILE A 218 -1.20 -7.46 -8.24
CA ILE A 218 -1.44 -8.48 -7.21
C ILE A 218 -2.79 -9.11 -7.48
N VAL A 219 -2.80 -10.42 -7.70
CA VAL A 219 -4.02 -11.20 -7.96
C VAL A 219 -4.30 -12.03 -6.72
N HIS A 220 -5.42 -11.77 -6.06
CA HIS A 220 -5.88 -12.55 -4.90
C HIS A 220 -6.67 -13.76 -5.35
N SER A 221 -6.48 -14.90 -4.69
CA SER A 221 -7.16 -16.17 -4.98
C SER A 221 -8.33 -16.41 -4.03
#